data_93445ccdd0a1d55d6826c72835f484f4
#
_entry.id   93445ccdd0a1d55d6826c72835f484f4
#
_cell.length_a   1.000
_cell.length_b   1.000
_cell.length_c   1.000
_cell.angle_alpha   90.00
_cell.angle_beta   90.00
_cell.angle_gamma   90.00
#
_symmetry.space_group_name_H-M   'P 1'
#
loop_
_entity.id
_entity.type
_entity.pdbx_description
1 polymer ?
#
loop_
_entity_poly.entity_id
_entity_poly.type
_entity_poly.pdbx_seq_one_letter_code
_entity_poly.pdbx_strand_id
1 'polypeptide(L)'
;MEILNNTEAQSLHTTAYPEAINETKSVINPQALLWAIIAVTLFIIYRQQPDKDTTLGIVQISLVIVSAVLAVVKLFVGDRKLTYAPTNSPVEKTERYYNLNLESDIRQCMKEHNTSRLNALKTDDTGGILVETLESKDKAFTALRMQKYCPEGYRPETGWVVMS
;
A
#
# COMPACT_ATOMS: atom_id res chain seq x y z
N MET A 1 -3.48 38.38 13.36
CA MET A 1 -2.95 37.91 12.05
C MET A 1 -2.28 36.53 12.17
N GLU A 2 -2.82 35.67 13.05
CA GLU A 2 -2.18 34.39 13.47
C GLU A 2 -3.10 33.17 13.33
N ILE A 3 -4.32 33.33 12.80
CA ILE A 3 -5.32 32.26 12.71
C ILE A 3 -5.26 31.50 11.37
N LEU A 4 -4.63 32.06 10.33
CA LEU A 4 -4.55 31.46 9.00
C LEU A 4 -3.49 30.35 8.87
N ASN A 5 -2.45 30.34 9.74
CA ASN A 5 -1.38 29.35 9.66
C ASN A 5 -1.72 27.97 10.25
N ASN A 6 -2.76 27.88 11.08
CA ASN A 6 -3.08 26.62 11.76
C ASN A 6 -3.95 25.68 10.92
N THR A 7 -4.67 26.21 9.93
CA THR A 7 -5.53 25.40 9.05
C THR A 7 -4.72 24.72 7.95
N GLU A 8 -3.65 25.36 7.44
CA GLU A 8 -2.74 24.73 6.46
C GLU A 8 -1.85 23.66 7.11
N ALA A 9 -1.39 23.88 8.34
CA ALA A 9 -0.58 22.89 9.06
C ALA A 9 -1.38 21.62 9.45
N GLN A 10 -2.69 21.75 9.70
CA GLN A 10 -3.55 20.60 9.99
C GLN A 10 -3.92 19.79 8.74
N SER A 11 -3.95 20.40 7.56
CA SER A 11 -4.21 19.67 6.29
C SER A 11 -3.04 18.82 5.83
N LEU A 12 -1.81 19.13 6.24
CA LEU A 12 -0.59 18.39 5.90
C LEU A 12 -0.48 17.01 6.60
N HIS A 13 -1.18 16.81 7.71
CA HIS A 13 -1.16 15.53 8.44
C HIS A 13 -2.21 14.51 7.97
N THR A 14 -3.03 14.86 7.00
CA THR A 14 -4.05 13.94 6.51
C THR A 14 -3.40 12.92 5.59
N THR A 15 -3.39 11.66 5.98
CA THR A 15 -3.07 10.50 5.13
C THR A 15 -4.11 10.27 4.03
N ALA A 16 -5.03 11.22 3.84
CA ALA A 16 -6.09 11.13 2.84
C ALA A 16 -5.50 11.19 1.42
N TYR A 17 -6.01 10.31 0.57
CA TYR A 17 -5.73 10.35 -0.86
C TYR A 17 -6.39 11.58 -1.51
N PRO A 18 -5.93 11.99 -2.73
CA PRO A 18 -6.62 13.03 -3.49
C PRO A 18 -8.11 12.70 -3.67
N GLU A 19 -8.97 13.72 -3.68
CA GLU A 19 -10.43 13.54 -3.81
C GLU A 19 -10.86 12.75 -5.06
N ALA A 20 -10.02 12.75 -6.09
CA ALA A 20 -10.24 11.98 -7.31
C ALA A 20 -10.00 10.47 -7.15
N ILE A 21 -9.52 10.01 -6.00
CA ILE A 21 -9.23 8.61 -5.73
C ILE A 21 -10.29 8.02 -4.79
N ASN A 22 -10.97 7.01 -5.29
CA ASN A 22 -11.87 6.19 -4.47
C ASN A 22 -11.10 5.04 -3.86
N GLU A 23 -11.12 4.94 -2.54
CA GLU A 23 -10.62 3.80 -1.80
C GLU A 23 -11.77 2.82 -1.56
N THR A 24 -11.73 1.66 -2.22
CA THR A 24 -12.68 0.58 -1.99
C THR A 24 -12.00 -0.56 -1.25
N LYS A 25 -12.56 -0.94 -0.09
CA LYS A 25 -12.14 -2.12 0.63
C LYS A 25 -12.77 -3.34 -0.06
N SER A 26 -11.95 -4.27 -0.56
CA SER A 26 -12.46 -5.53 -1.11
C SER A 26 -13.19 -6.28 0.00
N VAL A 27 -14.46 -6.61 -0.24
CA VAL A 27 -15.29 -7.34 0.74
C VAL A 27 -14.78 -8.78 0.91
N ILE A 28 -14.20 -9.36 -0.15
CA ILE A 28 -13.66 -10.72 -0.14
C ILE A 28 -12.23 -10.68 -0.69
N ASN A 29 -11.28 -11.05 0.15
CA ASN A 29 -9.91 -11.24 -0.29
C ASN A 29 -9.77 -12.62 -0.96
N PRO A 30 -9.39 -12.73 -2.26
CA PRO A 30 -9.25 -14.02 -2.95
C PRO A 30 -8.20 -14.91 -2.29
N GLN A 31 -7.18 -14.33 -1.64
CA GLN A 31 -6.20 -15.10 -0.87
C GLN A 31 -6.82 -15.75 0.38
N ALA A 32 -7.78 -15.09 1.04
CA ALA A 32 -8.49 -15.69 2.17
C ALA A 32 -9.30 -16.91 1.74
N LEU A 33 -9.97 -16.83 0.58
CA LEU A 33 -10.70 -17.94 0.01
C LEU A 33 -9.78 -19.12 -0.33
N LEU A 34 -8.61 -18.84 -0.93
CA LEU A 34 -7.61 -19.86 -1.23
C LEU A 34 -7.17 -20.60 0.03
N TRP A 35 -6.80 -19.88 1.09
CA TRP A 35 -6.37 -20.49 2.36
C TRP A 35 -7.50 -21.28 3.03
N ALA A 36 -8.75 -20.81 2.92
CA ALA A 36 -9.92 -21.56 3.43
C ALA A 36 -10.10 -22.89 2.68
N ILE A 37 -9.96 -22.90 1.36
CA ILE A 37 -10.04 -24.13 0.55
C ILE A 37 -8.92 -25.10 0.94
N ILE A 38 -7.69 -24.62 1.10
CA ILE A 38 -6.56 -25.44 1.54
C ILE A 38 -6.84 -26.07 2.91
N ALA A 39 -7.32 -25.28 3.87
CA ALA A 39 -7.65 -25.76 5.21
C ALA A 39 -8.72 -26.87 5.18
N VAL A 40 -9.80 -26.67 4.41
CA VAL A 40 -10.87 -27.67 4.26
C VAL A 40 -10.34 -28.95 3.61
N THR A 41 -9.55 -28.84 2.56
CA THR A 41 -8.97 -29.99 1.86
C THR A 41 -8.07 -30.80 2.78
N LEU A 42 -7.16 -30.15 3.49
CA LEU A 42 -6.26 -30.80 4.46
C LEU A 42 -7.05 -31.46 5.60
N PHE A 43 -8.14 -30.83 6.06
CA PHE A 43 -9.00 -31.40 7.09
C PHE A 43 -9.71 -32.66 6.61
N ILE A 44 -10.22 -32.68 5.38
CA ILE A 44 -10.86 -33.88 4.79
C ILE A 44 -9.86 -35.02 4.71
N ILE A 45 -8.62 -34.77 4.24
CA ILE A 45 -7.56 -35.76 4.16
C ILE A 45 -7.23 -36.31 5.57
N TYR A 46 -7.08 -35.42 6.56
CA TYR A 46 -6.82 -35.80 7.96
C TYR A 46 -7.94 -36.69 8.50
N ARG A 47 -9.23 -36.39 8.19
CA ARG A 47 -10.37 -37.20 8.61
C ARG A 47 -10.36 -38.62 8.07
N GLN A 48 -9.80 -38.84 6.88
CA GLN A 48 -9.74 -40.13 6.21
C GLN A 48 -8.56 -41.02 6.69
N GLN A 49 -7.64 -40.48 7.47
CA GLN A 49 -6.54 -41.27 8.02
C GLN A 49 -7.02 -42.24 9.08
N PRO A 50 -6.61 -43.52 9.00
CA PRO A 50 -6.98 -44.53 9.98
C PRO A 50 -6.30 -44.32 11.33
N ASP A 51 -5.08 -43.78 11.35
CA ASP A 51 -4.24 -43.60 12.52
C ASP A 51 -3.84 -42.13 12.68
N LYS A 52 -4.51 -41.46 13.63
CA LYS A 52 -4.37 -40.00 13.83
C LYS A 52 -3.28 -39.62 14.83
N ASP A 53 -2.82 -40.58 15.62
CA ASP A 53 -1.83 -40.34 16.68
C ASP A 53 -0.39 -40.47 16.21
N THR A 54 -0.20 -40.61 14.88
CA THR A 54 1.12 -40.65 14.25
C THR A 54 1.69 -39.23 14.12
N THR A 55 3.02 -39.13 14.04
CA THR A 55 3.70 -37.86 13.75
C THR A 55 3.13 -37.17 12.49
N LEU A 56 2.74 -37.94 11.48
CA LEU A 56 2.11 -37.44 10.28
C LEU A 56 0.76 -36.79 10.57
N GLY A 57 -0.07 -37.37 11.43
CA GLY A 57 -1.37 -36.82 11.83
C GLY A 57 -1.21 -35.49 12.59
N ILE A 58 -0.21 -35.41 13.48
CA ILE A 58 0.08 -34.18 14.24
C ILE A 58 0.52 -33.05 13.29
N VAL A 59 1.42 -33.33 12.36
CA VAL A 59 1.86 -32.35 11.35
C VAL A 59 0.68 -31.87 10.51
N GLN A 60 -0.18 -32.78 10.09
CA GLN A 60 -1.31 -32.47 9.23
C GLN A 60 -2.36 -31.59 9.92
N ILE A 61 -2.72 -31.91 11.17
CA ILE A 61 -3.65 -31.05 11.92
C ILE A 61 -3.06 -29.66 12.21
N SER A 62 -1.75 -29.59 12.44
CA SER A 62 -1.05 -28.31 12.59
C SER A 62 -1.14 -27.46 11.32
N LEU A 63 -0.98 -28.07 10.13
CA LEU A 63 -1.15 -27.37 8.84
C LEU A 63 -2.59 -26.90 8.64
N VAL A 64 -3.59 -27.67 9.04
CA VAL A 64 -5.00 -27.25 9.00
C VAL A 64 -5.22 -26.00 9.84
N ILE A 65 -4.71 -26.00 11.08
CA ILE A 65 -4.85 -24.86 11.99
C ILE A 65 -4.17 -23.61 11.42
N VAL A 66 -2.92 -23.74 10.94
CA VAL A 66 -2.19 -22.61 10.35
C VAL A 66 -2.93 -22.05 9.14
N SER A 67 -3.41 -22.92 8.24
CA SER A 67 -4.17 -22.49 7.06
C SER A 67 -5.48 -21.78 7.42
N ALA A 68 -6.19 -22.26 8.43
CA ALA A 68 -7.41 -21.65 8.92
C ALA A 68 -7.13 -20.26 9.55
N VAL A 69 -6.09 -20.13 10.34
CA VAL A 69 -5.66 -18.85 10.93
C VAL A 69 -5.28 -17.86 9.83
N LEU A 70 -4.50 -18.28 8.81
CA LEU A 70 -4.16 -17.44 7.68
C LEU A 70 -5.39 -16.98 6.88
N ALA A 71 -6.37 -17.86 6.68
CA ALA A 71 -7.64 -17.50 6.04
C ALA A 71 -8.37 -16.39 6.82
N VAL A 72 -8.48 -16.55 8.15
CA VAL A 72 -9.11 -15.56 9.02
C VAL A 72 -8.36 -14.23 9.01
N VAL A 73 -7.04 -14.25 9.18
CA VAL A 73 -6.22 -13.03 9.13
C VAL A 73 -6.40 -12.30 7.80
N LYS A 74 -6.39 -13.02 6.68
CA LYS A 74 -6.57 -12.43 5.34
C LYS A 74 -7.98 -11.90 5.09
N LEU A 75 -9.01 -12.41 5.78
CA LEU A 75 -10.35 -11.83 5.75
C LEU A 75 -10.40 -10.44 6.40
N PHE A 76 -9.67 -10.26 7.51
CA PHE A 76 -9.63 -8.98 8.22
C PHE A 76 -8.67 -7.96 7.58
N VAL A 77 -7.58 -8.44 7.00
CA VAL A 77 -6.64 -7.63 6.21
C VAL A 77 -7.13 -7.60 4.75
N GLY A 78 -8.21 -6.87 4.52
CA GLY A 78 -8.73 -6.67 3.17
C GLY A 78 -7.77 -5.84 2.32
N ASP A 79 -7.54 -6.23 1.07
CA ASP A 79 -6.80 -5.42 0.12
C ASP A 79 -7.58 -4.13 -0.17
N ARG A 80 -6.94 -3.00 0.08
CA ARG A 80 -7.48 -1.70 -0.29
C ARG A 80 -7.18 -1.47 -1.77
N LYS A 81 -8.22 -1.34 -2.57
CA LYS A 81 -8.09 -1.02 -3.98
C LYS A 81 -8.32 0.47 -4.18
N LEU A 82 -7.36 1.12 -4.80
CA LEU A 82 -7.46 2.51 -5.20
C LEU A 82 -7.92 2.56 -6.65
N THR A 83 -8.93 3.37 -6.93
CA THR A 83 -9.45 3.60 -8.28
C THR A 83 -9.56 5.08 -8.56
N TYR A 84 -9.20 5.48 -9.76
CA TYR A 84 -9.38 6.85 -10.23
C TYR A 84 -10.85 7.04 -10.64
N ALA A 85 -11.57 7.90 -9.92
CA ALA A 85 -13.02 8.04 -10.03
C ALA A 85 -13.53 8.35 -11.45
N PRO A 86 -12.90 9.27 -12.23
CA PRO A 86 -13.43 9.64 -13.54
C PRO A 86 -13.42 8.51 -14.58
N THR A 87 -12.41 7.64 -14.55
CA THR A 87 -12.26 6.54 -15.53
C THR A 87 -12.48 5.17 -14.91
N ASN A 88 -12.69 5.10 -13.60
CA ASN A 88 -12.77 3.86 -12.82
C ASN A 88 -11.55 2.95 -13.03
N SER A 89 -10.39 3.55 -13.37
CA SER A 89 -9.14 2.85 -13.60
C SER A 89 -8.45 2.51 -12.29
N PRO A 90 -7.88 1.31 -12.14
CA PRO A 90 -7.07 0.97 -10.97
C PRO A 90 -5.87 1.90 -10.84
N VAL A 91 -5.56 2.30 -9.60
CA VAL A 91 -4.42 3.14 -9.27
C VAL A 91 -3.37 2.30 -8.55
N GLU A 92 -2.15 2.38 -9.04
CA GLU A 92 -0.98 1.75 -8.44
C GLU A 92 -0.24 2.76 -7.59
N LYS A 93 0.17 2.34 -6.39
CA LYS A 93 1.01 3.11 -5.49
C LYS A 93 2.44 2.61 -5.62
N THR A 94 3.35 3.51 -5.95
CA THR A 94 4.80 3.24 -6.01
C THR A 94 5.52 4.12 -5.00
N GLU A 95 6.52 3.56 -4.35
CA GLU A 95 7.37 4.24 -3.36
C GLU A 95 8.81 4.23 -3.85
N ARG A 96 9.47 5.40 -3.84
CA ARG A 96 10.87 5.54 -4.22
C ARG A 96 11.61 6.36 -3.17
N TYR A 97 12.79 5.90 -2.81
CA TYR A 97 13.63 6.54 -1.81
C TYR A 97 14.74 7.31 -2.50
N TYR A 98 15.05 8.48 -1.94
CA TYR A 98 16.06 9.38 -2.46
C TYR A 98 16.94 9.94 -1.33
N ASN A 99 18.18 10.30 -1.68
CA ASN A 99 19.07 10.98 -0.76
C ASN A 99 18.55 12.39 -0.44
N LEU A 100 18.79 12.85 0.81
CA LEU A 100 18.40 14.20 1.25
C LEU A 100 18.97 15.32 0.37
N ASN A 101 20.14 15.11 -0.24
CA ASN A 101 20.76 16.09 -1.13
C ASN A 101 19.91 16.41 -2.38
N LEU A 102 18.98 15.54 -2.74
CA LEU A 102 18.10 15.70 -3.90
C LEU A 102 16.78 16.42 -3.56
N GLU A 103 16.60 16.88 -2.32
CA GLU A 103 15.36 17.52 -1.88
C GLU A 103 14.95 18.69 -2.79
N SER A 104 15.89 19.57 -3.11
CA SER A 104 15.64 20.74 -3.98
C SER A 104 15.22 20.32 -5.39
N ASP A 105 15.90 19.32 -5.96
CA ASP A 105 15.60 18.82 -7.30
C ASP A 105 14.21 18.15 -7.37
N ILE A 106 13.88 17.35 -6.34
CA ILE A 106 12.57 16.70 -6.23
C ILE A 106 11.46 17.75 -6.13
N ARG A 107 11.63 18.77 -5.24
CA ARG A 107 10.68 19.87 -5.10
C ARG A 107 10.51 20.64 -6.42
N GLN A 108 11.60 20.86 -7.15
CA GLN A 108 11.53 21.52 -8.44
C GLN A 108 10.80 20.67 -9.47
N CYS A 109 11.09 19.36 -9.57
CA CYS A 109 10.37 18.44 -10.44
C CYS A 109 8.86 18.41 -10.16
N MET A 110 8.47 18.43 -8.88
CA MET A 110 7.07 18.47 -8.46
C MET A 110 6.38 19.79 -8.88
N LYS A 111 7.07 20.94 -8.70
CA LYS A 111 6.54 22.25 -9.12
C LYS A 111 6.40 22.39 -10.65
N GLU A 112 7.36 21.83 -11.38
CA GLU A 112 7.37 21.85 -12.86
C GLU A 112 6.51 20.75 -13.48
N HIS A 113 5.85 19.90 -12.68
CA HIS A 113 5.09 18.74 -13.13
C HIS A 113 5.92 17.80 -14.03
N ASN A 114 7.24 17.70 -13.78
CA ASN A 114 8.15 16.94 -14.62
C ASN A 114 8.48 15.57 -14.04
N THR A 115 7.61 14.60 -14.32
CA THR A 115 7.78 13.21 -13.88
C THR A 115 8.97 12.53 -14.54
N SER A 116 9.30 12.89 -15.80
CA SER A 116 10.43 12.32 -16.55
C SER A 116 11.76 12.67 -15.87
N ARG A 117 11.94 13.92 -15.44
CA ARG A 117 13.12 14.35 -14.69
C ARG A 117 13.21 13.70 -13.32
N LEU A 118 12.07 13.58 -12.62
CA LEU A 118 12.00 12.89 -11.34
C LEU A 118 12.43 11.42 -11.46
N ASN A 119 11.96 10.73 -12.50
CA ASN A 119 12.29 9.33 -12.77
C ASN A 119 13.76 9.12 -13.15
N ALA A 120 14.44 10.15 -13.66
CA ALA A 120 15.86 10.11 -13.98
C ALA A 120 16.78 10.34 -12.78
N LEU A 121 16.25 10.81 -11.63
CA LEU A 121 17.03 10.97 -10.42
C LEU A 121 17.43 9.60 -9.87
N LYS A 122 18.64 9.52 -9.33
CA LYS A 122 19.15 8.29 -8.71
C LYS A 122 18.35 7.96 -7.45
N THR A 123 17.78 6.77 -7.44
CA THR A 123 17.09 6.20 -6.27
C THR A 123 18.06 5.46 -5.37
N ASP A 124 17.76 5.40 -4.08
CA ASP A 124 18.45 4.59 -3.09
C ASP A 124 17.50 3.52 -2.54
N ASP A 125 18.03 2.44 -1.97
CA ASP A 125 17.21 1.41 -1.30
C ASP A 125 16.59 1.95 0.00
N THR A 126 17.30 2.86 0.66
CA THR A 126 16.86 3.59 1.85
C THR A 126 17.36 5.02 1.74
N GLY A 127 16.49 6.01 1.87
CA GLY A 127 16.87 7.41 1.73
C GLY A 127 16.17 8.29 2.76
N GLY A 128 16.66 9.51 2.91
CA GLY A 128 16.04 10.51 3.80
C GLY A 128 14.75 11.10 3.24
N ILE A 129 14.47 10.88 1.95
CA ILE A 129 13.26 11.33 1.28
C ILE A 129 12.56 10.12 0.65
N LEU A 130 11.26 10.03 0.89
CA LEU A 130 10.36 9.08 0.25
C LEU A 130 9.40 9.86 -0.66
N VAL A 131 9.36 9.50 -1.94
CA VAL A 131 8.36 10.00 -2.88
C VAL A 131 7.35 8.89 -3.15
N GLU A 132 6.12 9.13 -2.76
CA GLU A 132 4.99 8.29 -3.10
C GLU A 132 4.39 8.77 -4.41
N THR A 133 4.17 7.86 -5.32
CA THR A 133 3.52 8.11 -6.61
C THR A 133 2.24 7.28 -6.69
N LEU A 134 1.14 7.93 -7.04
CA LEU A 134 -0.10 7.28 -7.42
C LEU A 134 -0.27 7.46 -8.93
N GLU A 135 -0.35 6.37 -9.66
CA GLU A 135 -0.52 6.39 -11.12
C GLU A 135 -1.70 5.50 -11.51
N SER A 136 -2.64 6.05 -12.26
CA SER A 136 -3.73 5.25 -12.82
C SER A 136 -3.23 4.39 -13.98
N LYS A 137 -3.76 3.19 -14.11
CA LYS A 137 -3.32 2.22 -15.13
C LYS A 137 -3.54 2.73 -16.57
N ASP A 138 -4.53 3.59 -16.76
CA ASP A 138 -4.81 4.28 -18.03
C ASP A 138 -3.94 5.53 -18.24
N LYS A 139 -3.05 5.86 -17.30
CA LYS A 139 -2.17 7.04 -17.28
C LYS A 139 -2.91 8.38 -17.32
N ALA A 140 -4.20 8.39 -17.06
CA ALA A 140 -5.01 9.61 -17.02
C ALA A 140 -4.82 10.40 -15.70
N PHE A 141 -4.23 9.79 -14.69
CA PHE A 141 -4.00 10.40 -13.39
C PHE A 141 -2.64 10.01 -12.85
N THR A 142 -1.89 11.01 -12.41
CA THR A 142 -0.65 10.84 -11.65
C THR A 142 -0.63 11.85 -10.51
N ALA A 143 -0.33 11.42 -9.30
CA ALA A 143 -0.12 12.31 -8.17
C ALA A 143 1.14 11.91 -7.40
N LEU A 144 1.86 12.91 -6.90
CA LEU A 144 3.10 12.75 -6.14
C LEU A 144 2.95 13.35 -4.76
N ARG A 145 3.56 12.71 -3.76
CA ARG A 145 3.71 13.25 -2.42
C ARG A 145 5.12 12.98 -1.92
N MET A 146 5.77 14.02 -1.40
CA MET A 146 7.08 13.90 -0.80
C MET A 146 6.96 13.78 0.72
N GLN A 147 7.69 12.84 1.29
CA GLN A 147 7.83 12.64 2.73
C GLN A 147 9.31 12.70 3.10
N LYS A 148 9.58 13.17 4.31
CA LYS A 148 10.94 13.26 4.86
C LYS A 148 11.08 12.34 6.07
N TYR A 149 12.22 11.68 6.17
CA TYR A 149 12.51 10.82 7.30
C TYR A 149 12.74 11.66 8.56
N CYS A 150 12.03 11.29 9.63
CA CYS A 150 12.18 11.79 10.99
C CYS A 150 12.44 10.60 11.92
N PRO A 151 12.90 10.80 13.18
CA PRO A 151 13.14 9.70 14.12
C PRO A 151 11.93 8.79 14.35
N GLU A 152 10.74 9.29 14.10
CA GLU A 152 9.46 8.58 14.26
C GLU A 152 8.95 7.96 12.94
N GLY A 153 9.75 8.00 11.86
CA GLY A 153 9.42 7.50 10.52
C GLY A 153 9.27 8.61 9.47
N TYR A 154 8.73 8.25 8.30
CA TYR A 154 8.49 9.21 7.23
C TYR A 154 7.27 10.07 7.52
N ARG A 155 7.43 11.40 7.43
CA ARG A 155 6.34 12.36 7.58
C ARG A 155 6.10 13.13 6.29
N PRO A 156 4.82 13.39 5.93
CA PRO A 156 4.49 14.19 4.75
C PRO A 156 5.09 15.59 4.87
N GLU A 157 5.88 15.97 3.88
CA GLU A 157 6.48 17.31 3.75
C GLU A 157 5.67 18.15 2.76
N THR A 158 4.97 17.50 1.82
CA THR A 158 4.05 18.13 0.88
C THR A 158 2.69 17.43 0.92
N GLY A 159 1.63 18.15 0.51
CA GLY A 159 0.40 17.52 0.09
C GLY A 159 0.58 16.72 -1.20
N TRP A 160 -0.48 16.09 -1.69
CA TRP A 160 -0.51 15.46 -2.99
C TRP A 160 -0.49 16.52 -4.09
N VAL A 161 0.46 16.41 -5.01
CA VAL A 161 0.56 17.25 -6.22
C VAL A 161 0.09 16.42 -7.40
N VAL A 162 -1.01 16.84 -8.03
CA VAL A 162 -1.54 16.17 -9.24
C VAL A 162 -0.74 16.64 -10.44
N MET A 163 -0.30 15.67 -11.25
CA MET A 163 0.62 15.86 -12.39
C MET A 163 -0.12 15.66 -13.73
N SER A 164 -1.34 16.10 -13.83
CA SER A 164 -2.16 15.96 -15.06
C SER A 164 -1.62 16.76 -16.23
#